data_b1f34aa6950911a8f8d59efba49399bc
#
_entry.id   b1f34aa6950911a8f8d59efba49399bc
#
_cell.length_a   1.000
_cell.length_b   1.000
_cell.length_c   1.000
_cell.angle_alpha   90.00
_cell.angle_beta   90.00
_cell.angle_gamma   90.00
#
_symmetry.space_group_name_H-M   'P 1'
#
loop_
_entity.id
_entity.type
_entity.pdbx_description
1 polymer ?
#
loop_
_entity_poly.entity_id
_entity_poly.type
_entity_poly.pdbx_seq_one_letter_code
_entity_poly.pdbx_strand_id
1 'polypeptide(L)'
;AAPQVVSELDTPAAVSVVDGEEMRLATPRINLSESLTGVPGLQVQNRQNYAQDLQLSIRGFGSRSTYGIRGIRLYVDGIPATMPDGQGQTSNIDLSSVQNVEVLRGPFSALYGNASGGVMNVTTQTGQQPPTIEASSYYGSFGSWRYGLKATGATGDGTQPGDVDYTVSTTRFTTHGYRDHSGAQKNLANAKLGVRIDEASKLSLIFNSVDIKADDPGGLTKAEWKANPQQAPRAEQYDTRKTIKQTQAGLRYERSLSAQDDMSVMMYAGERETTQYQSIPMAPQLNPSHAGGVITLQRHYQGIDSRWTHRGELGVPVTFTTGLNYENMSENRKGYNNFRLNSGMPEYGQKGELRRDERNLMWNIDPYLQTQWQLSEKLSLDAGVRYSSV
;
A
#
# COMPACT_ATOMS: atom_id res chain seq x y z
N ALA A 1 -14.89 2.00 1.17
CA ALA A 1 -15.42 0.66 0.93
C ALA A 1 -14.51 -0.05 -0.06
N ALA A 2 -14.20 -1.33 0.19
CA ALA A 2 -13.54 -2.11 -0.83
C ALA A 2 -14.41 -2.09 -2.08
N PRO A 3 -13.80 -1.94 -3.25
CA PRO A 3 -14.54 -2.10 -4.48
C PRO A 3 -15.28 -3.43 -4.47
N GLN A 4 -16.46 -3.42 -5.01
CA GLN A 4 -17.21 -4.64 -5.16
C GLN A 4 -16.38 -5.63 -5.97
N VAL A 5 -16.22 -6.84 -5.47
CA VAL A 5 -15.53 -7.89 -6.22
C VAL A 5 -16.39 -8.23 -7.43
N VAL A 6 -15.87 -7.97 -8.62
CA VAL A 6 -16.52 -8.30 -9.87
C VAL A 6 -15.86 -9.56 -10.39
N SER A 7 -16.67 -10.52 -10.86
CA SER A 7 -16.13 -11.73 -11.47
C SER A 7 -15.25 -11.40 -12.67
N GLU A 8 -14.14 -12.09 -12.80
CA GLU A 8 -13.21 -11.93 -13.93
C GLU A 8 -13.92 -12.10 -15.28
N LEU A 9 -14.96 -12.93 -15.33
CA LEU A 9 -15.75 -13.21 -16.53
C LEU A 9 -16.74 -12.10 -16.89
N ASP A 10 -17.17 -11.32 -15.90
CA ASP A 10 -18.19 -10.30 -16.06
C ASP A 10 -17.62 -8.91 -16.33
N THR A 11 -16.31 -8.78 -16.31
CA THR A 11 -15.62 -7.49 -16.42
C THR A 11 -15.05 -7.30 -17.82
N PRO A 12 -15.43 -6.22 -18.54
CA PRO A 12 -14.84 -5.91 -19.84
C PRO A 12 -13.41 -5.39 -19.74
N ALA A 13 -12.97 -4.98 -18.56
CA ALA A 13 -11.59 -4.62 -18.29
C ALA A 13 -10.74 -5.87 -18.06
N ALA A 14 -9.43 -5.77 -18.28
CA ALA A 14 -8.51 -6.86 -17.94
C ALA A 14 -8.37 -6.96 -16.42
N VAL A 15 -8.76 -8.09 -15.85
CA VAL A 15 -8.71 -8.39 -14.43
C VAL A 15 -7.85 -9.63 -14.22
N SER A 16 -7.00 -9.60 -13.22
CA SER A 16 -6.23 -10.75 -12.77
C SER A 16 -6.28 -10.84 -11.25
N VAL A 17 -6.48 -12.07 -10.75
CA VAL A 17 -6.56 -12.33 -9.32
C VAL A 17 -5.45 -13.29 -8.92
N VAL A 18 -4.76 -12.97 -7.81
CA VAL A 18 -3.74 -13.83 -7.22
C VAL A 18 -4.22 -14.24 -5.84
N ASP A 19 -4.32 -15.55 -5.62
CA ASP A 19 -4.76 -16.11 -4.35
C ASP A 19 -3.68 -15.93 -3.28
N GLY A 20 -4.08 -15.52 -2.07
CA GLY A 20 -3.16 -15.27 -0.97
C GLY A 20 -2.46 -16.53 -0.47
N GLU A 21 -3.08 -17.70 -0.55
CA GLU A 21 -2.45 -18.97 -0.19
C GLU A 21 -1.33 -19.32 -1.17
N GLU A 22 -1.54 -19.11 -2.46
CA GLU A 22 -0.53 -19.27 -3.49
C GLU A 22 0.66 -18.33 -3.25
N MET A 23 0.40 -17.08 -2.88
CA MET A 23 1.44 -16.12 -2.52
C MET A 23 2.27 -16.58 -1.32
N ARG A 24 1.65 -17.18 -0.32
CA ARG A 24 2.32 -17.61 0.92
C ARG A 24 3.15 -18.87 0.78
N LEU A 25 2.79 -19.78 -0.12
CA LEU A 25 3.47 -21.07 -0.28
C LEU A 25 4.81 -20.96 -1.02
N ALA A 26 4.94 -20.01 -1.92
CA ALA A 26 6.07 -19.96 -2.87
C ALA A 26 7.18 -18.96 -2.49
N THR A 27 6.95 -18.04 -1.57
CA THR A 27 7.84 -16.91 -1.30
C THR A 27 8.13 -16.69 0.18
N PRO A 28 9.23 -16.02 0.53
CA PRO A 28 9.51 -15.61 1.93
C PRO A 28 8.58 -14.50 2.45
N ARG A 29 7.66 -13.98 1.68
CA ARG A 29 6.64 -12.98 2.07
C ARG A 29 7.22 -11.65 2.56
N ILE A 30 8.34 -11.24 1.97
CA ILE A 30 9.03 -10.00 2.33
C ILE A 30 8.46 -8.81 1.56
N ASN A 31 8.27 -8.99 0.26
CA ASN A 31 7.80 -7.98 -0.67
C ASN A 31 6.69 -8.53 -1.57
N LEU A 32 5.71 -7.67 -1.87
CA LEU A 32 4.63 -8.00 -2.78
C LEU A 32 5.16 -8.39 -4.18
N SER A 33 6.29 -7.81 -4.61
CA SER A 33 6.92 -8.11 -5.90
C SER A 33 7.22 -9.59 -6.12
N GLU A 34 7.54 -10.32 -5.05
CA GLU A 34 7.88 -11.75 -5.14
C GLU A 34 6.70 -12.60 -5.59
N SER A 35 5.48 -12.14 -5.34
CA SER A 35 4.25 -12.89 -5.59
C SER A 35 3.53 -12.49 -6.88
N LEU A 36 3.84 -11.35 -7.46
CA LEU A 36 3.07 -10.76 -8.58
C LEU A 36 3.71 -10.94 -9.95
N THR A 37 4.86 -11.58 -10.05
CA THR A 37 5.58 -11.75 -11.32
C THR A 37 4.81 -12.54 -12.38
N GLY A 38 3.88 -13.38 -11.97
CA GLY A 38 3.05 -14.16 -12.88
C GLY A 38 1.82 -13.43 -13.45
N VAL A 39 1.53 -12.21 -13.00
CA VAL A 39 0.34 -11.47 -13.44
C VAL A 39 0.60 -10.82 -14.80
N PRO A 40 -0.22 -11.13 -15.85
CA PRO A 40 0.00 -10.59 -17.17
C PRO A 40 -0.06 -9.07 -17.22
N GLY A 41 0.94 -8.45 -17.86
CA GLY A 41 1.00 -7.01 -18.04
C GLY A 41 1.37 -6.22 -16.80
N LEU A 42 1.67 -6.87 -15.69
CA LEU A 42 2.21 -6.27 -14.50
C LEU A 42 3.73 -6.41 -14.50
N GLN A 43 4.43 -5.31 -14.30
CA GLN A 43 5.87 -5.28 -14.19
C GLN A 43 6.26 -4.85 -12.77
N VAL A 44 7.04 -5.68 -12.09
CA VAL A 44 7.46 -5.46 -10.71
C VAL A 44 8.98 -5.41 -10.66
N GLN A 45 9.53 -4.37 -10.04
CA GLN A 45 10.96 -4.17 -9.87
C GLN A 45 11.34 -4.28 -8.41
N ASN A 46 12.22 -5.24 -8.10
CA ASN A 46 12.85 -5.40 -6.79
C ASN A 46 14.36 -5.15 -6.94
N ARG A 47 14.85 -4.08 -6.32
CA ARG A 47 16.25 -3.64 -6.43
C ARG A 47 17.16 -4.23 -5.37
N GLN A 48 16.69 -5.15 -4.54
CA GLN A 48 17.43 -5.61 -3.36
C GLN A 48 17.83 -4.43 -2.44
N ASN A 49 17.05 -3.35 -2.48
CA ASN A 49 17.20 -2.16 -1.65
C ASN A 49 15.90 -1.94 -0.88
N TYR A 50 15.89 -2.37 0.36
CA TYR A 50 14.70 -2.33 1.22
C TYR A 50 14.38 -0.91 1.72
N ALA A 51 15.26 0.05 1.53
CA ALA A 51 15.01 1.45 1.87
C ALA A 51 14.02 2.13 0.91
N GLN A 52 13.82 1.57 -0.28
CA GLN A 52 12.89 2.10 -1.27
C GLN A 52 11.62 1.29 -1.31
N ASP A 53 10.50 1.95 -1.59
CA ASP A 53 9.21 1.30 -1.78
C ASP A 53 9.22 0.48 -3.07
N LEU A 54 8.38 -0.55 -3.10
CA LEU A 54 8.17 -1.39 -4.26
C LEU A 54 7.74 -0.57 -5.47
N GLN A 55 8.35 -0.84 -6.62
CA GLN A 55 7.97 -0.23 -7.89
C GLN A 55 7.06 -1.18 -8.67
N LEU A 56 5.87 -0.68 -9.04
CA LEU A 56 4.89 -1.39 -9.84
C LEU A 56 4.54 -0.60 -11.09
N SER A 57 4.43 -1.29 -12.22
CA SER A 57 3.87 -0.71 -13.43
C SER A 57 2.99 -1.72 -14.18
N ILE A 58 2.02 -1.23 -14.93
CA ILE A 58 1.11 -2.04 -15.72
C ILE A 58 1.25 -1.61 -17.19
N ARG A 59 1.76 -2.51 -18.04
CA ARG A 59 1.85 -2.36 -19.50
C ARG A 59 2.25 -0.96 -19.97
N GLY A 60 3.38 -0.46 -19.47
CA GLY A 60 3.93 0.82 -19.90
C GLY A 60 3.47 2.04 -19.11
N PHE A 61 2.52 1.90 -18.20
CA PHE A 61 2.16 2.98 -17.28
C PHE A 61 2.97 2.88 -15.99
N GLY A 62 3.45 4.01 -15.51
CA GLY A 62 4.18 4.09 -14.23
C GLY A 62 5.60 3.53 -14.25
N SER A 63 6.12 3.09 -15.38
CA SER A 63 7.44 2.44 -15.50
C SER A 63 8.62 3.34 -15.14
N ARG A 64 8.43 4.64 -15.12
CA ARG A 64 9.49 5.62 -14.82
C ARG A 64 9.56 6.03 -13.35
N SER A 65 8.67 5.54 -12.52
CA SER A 65 8.70 5.84 -11.10
C SER A 65 9.88 5.14 -10.43
N THR A 66 10.73 5.89 -9.75
CA THR A 66 11.85 5.35 -8.98
C THR A 66 11.53 5.18 -7.50
N TYR A 67 10.50 5.85 -7.01
CA TYR A 67 10.08 5.85 -5.60
C TYR A 67 8.59 5.57 -5.49
N GLY A 68 8.22 4.46 -4.88
CA GLY A 68 6.84 4.07 -4.68
C GLY A 68 6.11 3.66 -5.96
N ILE A 69 4.79 3.71 -5.92
CA ILE A 69 3.90 3.31 -7.01
C ILE A 69 3.22 4.55 -7.57
N ARG A 70 3.31 4.74 -8.89
CA ARG A 70 2.64 5.84 -9.60
C ARG A 70 1.84 5.29 -10.78
N GLY A 71 0.74 5.99 -11.10
CA GLY A 71 -0.16 5.59 -12.17
C GLY A 71 -1.01 4.37 -11.85
N ILE A 72 -0.89 3.81 -10.64
CA ILE A 72 -1.67 2.68 -10.15
C ILE A 72 -2.33 3.10 -8.83
N ARG A 73 -3.65 2.92 -8.75
CA ARG A 73 -4.38 3.13 -7.50
C ARG A 73 -4.37 1.85 -6.68
N LEU A 74 -3.85 1.91 -5.46
CA LEU A 74 -3.70 0.76 -4.57
C LEU A 74 -4.63 0.89 -3.37
N TYR A 75 -5.36 -0.19 -3.07
CA TYR A 75 -6.22 -0.29 -1.90
C TYR A 75 -5.90 -1.54 -1.10
N VAL A 76 -5.91 -1.42 0.21
CA VAL A 76 -5.82 -2.54 1.14
C VAL A 76 -7.09 -2.55 2.00
N ASP A 77 -7.93 -3.54 1.83
CA ASP A 77 -9.27 -3.63 2.48
C ASP A 77 -10.11 -2.36 2.29
N GLY A 78 -9.96 -1.69 1.16
CA GLY A 78 -10.68 -0.45 0.85
C GLY A 78 -10.00 0.82 1.35
N ILE A 79 -8.92 0.73 2.12
CA ILE A 79 -8.14 1.89 2.53
C ILE A 79 -7.14 2.21 1.43
N PRO A 80 -7.12 3.45 0.91
CA PRO A 80 -6.13 3.81 -0.10
C PRO A 80 -4.71 3.72 0.45
N ALA A 81 -3.84 2.99 -0.25
CA ALA A 81 -2.40 3.03 -0.04
C ALA A 81 -1.72 4.01 -1.01
N THR A 82 -2.51 4.60 -1.92
CA THR A 82 -2.08 5.68 -2.82
C THR A 82 -2.44 7.01 -2.18
N MET A 83 -1.44 7.86 -1.96
CA MET A 83 -1.65 9.18 -1.37
C MET A 83 -2.41 10.11 -2.33
N PRO A 84 -3.06 11.20 -1.86
CA PRO A 84 -3.78 12.14 -2.72
C PRO A 84 -2.93 12.76 -3.84
N ASP A 85 -1.60 12.78 -3.71
CA ASP A 85 -0.67 13.19 -4.76
C ASP A 85 -0.44 12.14 -5.85
N GLY A 86 -1.12 10.99 -5.77
CA GLY A 86 -0.98 9.88 -6.71
C GLY A 86 0.17 8.92 -6.41
N GLN A 87 0.88 9.09 -5.31
CA GLN A 87 1.99 8.24 -4.93
C GLN A 87 1.52 7.02 -4.11
N GLY A 88 1.76 5.82 -4.63
CA GLY A 88 1.40 4.58 -3.96
C GLY A 88 2.51 4.05 -3.07
N GLN A 89 2.12 3.31 -2.03
CA GLN A 89 3.03 2.73 -1.05
C GLN A 89 2.56 1.33 -0.64
N THR A 90 3.49 0.36 -0.68
CA THR A 90 3.19 -1.06 -0.40
C THR A 90 3.89 -1.58 0.85
N SER A 91 4.70 -0.76 1.51
CA SER A 91 5.52 -1.20 2.65
C SER A 91 4.72 -1.70 3.85
N ASN A 92 3.44 -1.32 3.95
CA ASN A 92 2.55 -1.72 5.02
C ASN A 92 1.74 -3.00 4.73
N ILE A 93 1.95 -3.66 3.57
CA ILE A 93 1.21 -4.87 3.22
C ILE A 93 1.88 -6.09 3.85
N ASP A 94 1.13 -6.80 4.70
CA ASP A 94 1.57 -8.08 5.26
C ASP A 94 1.04 -9.23 4.40
N LEU A 95 1.94 -9.84 3.64
CA LEU A 95 1.59 -10.94 2.74
C LEU A 95 1.09 -12.19 3.47
N SER A 96 1.44 -12.35 4.75
CA SER A 96 1.00 -13.51 5.52
C SER A 96 -0.51 -13.51 5.80
N SER A 97 -1.15 -12.34 5.80
CA SER A 97 -2.58 -12.19 6.03
C SER A 97 -3.37 -11.79 4.78
N VAL A 98 -2.77 -11.79 3.61
CA VAL A 98 -3.47 -11.50 2.36
C VAL A 98 -4.30 -12.70 1.92
N GLN A 99 -5.58 -12.47 1.61
CA GLN A 99 -6.47 -13.48 1.03
C GLN A 99 -6.36 -13.51 -0.48
N ASN A 100 -6.44 -12.34 -1.14
CA ASN A 100 -6.23 -12.23 -2.57
C ASN A 100 -5.74 -10.83 -2.96
N VAL A 101 -5.24 -10.74 -4.18
CA VAL A 101 -4.91 -9.47 -4.85
C VAL A 101 -5.63 -9.46 -6.18
N GLU A 102 -6.41 -8.42 -6.43
CA GLU A 102 -7.13 -8.21 -7.68
C GLU A 102 -6.52 -7.02 -8.41
N VAL A 103 -6.19 -7.20 -9.68
CA VAL A 103 -5.63 -6.16 -10.54
C VAL A 103 -6.62 -5.85 -11.65
N LEU A 104 -7.09 -4.59 -11.71
CA LEU A 104 -8.02 -4.10 -12.72
C LEU A 104 -7.32 -3.11 -13.64
N ARG A 105 -7.50 -3.30 -14.94
CA ARG A 105 -6.96 -2.43 -15.98
C ARG A 105 -8.07 -2.02 -16.94
N GLY A 106 -8.01 -0.78 -17.40
CA GLY A 106 -8.97 -0.27 -18.38
C GLY A 106 -10.09 0.56 -17.77
N PRO A 107 -11.30 0.58 -18.36
CA PRO A 107 -12.35 1.57 -18.03
C PRO A 107 -12.91 1.48 -16.62
N PHE A 108 -12.68 0.40 -15.89
CA PHE A 108 -13.07 0.27 -14.48
C PHE A 108 -12.39 1.26 -13.56
N SER A 109 -11.29 1.87 -14.00
CA SER A 109 -10.56 2.85 -13.22
C SER A 109 -11.38 4.09 -12.84
N ALA A 110 -12.49 4.36 -13.51
CA ALA A 110 -13.38 5.48 -13.18
C ALA A 110 -13.93 5.42 -11.75
N LEU A 111 -14.11 4.22 -11.18
CA LEU A 111 -14.55 4.04 -9.80
C LEU A 111 -13.50 4.42 -8.77
N TYR A 112 -12.25 4.58 -9.17
CA TYR A 112 -11.10 4.63 -8.26
C TYR A 112 -10.26 5.90 -8.39
N GLY A 113 -10.72 6.90 -9.14
CA GLY A 113 -10.04 8.18 -9.26
C GLY A 113 -8.80 8.15 -10.15
N ASN A 114 -7.72 8.80 -9.71
CA ASN A 114 -6.51 9.06 -10.49
C ASN A 114 -5.71 7.81 -10.87
N ALA A 115 -6.36 6.81 -11.48
CA ALA A 115 -5.74 5.53 -11.82
C ALA A 115 -5.49 5.42 -13.33
N SER A 116 -4.45 6.07 -13.83
CA SER A 116 -4.06 5.98 -15.25
C SER A 116 -3.45 4.63 -15.62
N GLY A 117 -2.80 3.94 -14.68
CA GLY A 117 -2.20 2.62 -14.89
C GLY A 117 -3.06 1.45 -14.48
N GLY A 118 -4.18 1.71 -13.80
CA GLY A 118 -5.07 0.68 -13.28
C GLY A 118 -5.26 0.73 -11.77
N VAL A 119 -5.87 -0.32 -11.24
CA VAL A 119 -6.21 -0.44 -9.81
C VAL A 119 -5.73 -1.79 -9.29
N MET A 120 -5.15 -1.80 -8.10
CA MET A 120 -4.80 -3.01 -7.38
C MET A 120 -5.52 -3.02 -6.02
N ASN A 121 -6.32 -4.06 -5.79
CA ASN A 121 -7.02 -4.28 -4.53
C ASN A 121 -6.41 -5.45 -3.80
N VAL A 122 -5.93 -5.22 -2.58
CA VAL A 122 -5.46 -6.25 -1.68
C VAL A 122 -6.52 -6.49 -0.62
N THR A 123 -6.96 -7.73 -0.47
CA THR A 123 -7.92 -8.14 0.56
C THR A 123 -7.21 -9.04 1.56
N THR A 124 -7.28 -8.67 2.84
CA THR A 124 -6.74 -9.50 3.92
C THR A 124 -7.75 -10.59 4.31
N GLN A 125 -7.25 -11.65 4.95
CA GLN A 125 -8.06 -12.79 5.33
C GLN A 125 -9.17 -12.40 6.30
N THR A 126 -10.37 -12.97 6.07
CA THR A 126 -11.46 -12.95 7.03
C THR A 126 -11.37 -14.24 7.87
N GLY A 127 -11.53 -14.10 9.17
CA GLY A 127 -11.48 -15.25 10.07
C GLY A 127 -12.62 -16.23 9.82
N GLN A 128 -12.34 -17.51 9.98
CA GLN A 128 -13.30 -18.61 9.81
C GLN A 128 -13.13 -19.63 10.93
N GLN A 129 -14.16 -20.45 11.13
CA GLN A 129 -14.09 -21.60 12.01
C GLN A 129 -13.39 -22.78 11.31
N PRO A 130 -12.64 -23.63 12.03
CA PRO A 130 -12.25 -23.50 13.43
C PRO A 130 -11.14 -22.46 13.65
N PRO A 131 -10.95 -21.95 14.88
CA PRO A 131 -9.85 -21.06 15.18
C PRO A 131 -8.50 -21.70 14.89
N THR A 132 -7.59 -20.98 14.32
CA THR A 132 -6.24 -21.44 14.00
C THR A 132 -5.19 -20.47 14.47
N ILE A 133 -4.05 -20.98 14.88
CA ILE A 133 -2.83 -20.22 15.15
C ILE A 133 -1.75 -20.78 14.24
N GLU A 134 -1.15 -19.93 13.45
CA GLU A 134 -0.08 -20.27 12.53
C GLU A 134 1.20 -19.56 12.93
N ALA A 135 2.28 -20.30 13.12
CA ALA A 135 3.61 -19.77 13.27
C ALA A 135 4.42 -20.12 12.03
N SER A 136 5.15 -19.16 11.51
CA SER A 136 6.00 -19.34 10.35
C SER A 136 7.37 -18.75 10.57
N SER A 137 8.41 -19.40 10.03
CA SER A 137 9.75 -18.85 10.01
C SER A 137 10.41 -19.18 8.68
N TYR A 138 11.25 -18.26 8.24
CA TYR A 138 12.07 -18.40 7.06
C TYR A 138 13.48 -17.93 7.38
N TYR A 139 14.47 -18.69 6.97
CA TYR A 139 15.87 -18.32 7.07
C TYR A 139 16.49 -18.38 5.68
N GLY A 140 17.14 -17.30 5.28
CA GLY A 140 17.75 -17.19 3.95
C GLY A 140 19.16 -16.67 3.98
N SER A 141 19.70 -16.37 2.80
CA SER A 141 21.05 -15.84 2.62
C SER A 141 21.21 -14.47 3.31
N PHE A 142 22.45 -14.12 3.60
CA PHE A 142 22.85 -12.84 4.19
C PHE A 142 22.26 -12.58 5.58
N GLY A 143 22.09 -13.64 6.37
CA GLY A 143 21.50 -13.55 7.70
C GLY A 143 20.05 -13.14 7.68
N SER A 144 19.32 -13.44 6.61
CA SER A 144 17.91 -13.08 6.49
C SER A 144 17.04 -14.00 7.33
N TRP A 145 16.20 -13.38 8.17
CA TRP A 145 15.22 -14.05 9.00
C TRP A 145 13.86 -13.42 8.79
N ARG A 146 12.86 -14.24 8.64
CA ARG A 146 11.47 -13.81 8.72
C ARG A 146 10.71 -14.76 9.63
N TYR A 147 9.98 -14.22 10.58
CA TYR A 147 9.06 -14.99 11.40
C TYR A 147 7.78 -14.22 11.62
N GLY A 148 6.71 -14.97 11.76
CA GLY A 148 5.39 -14.42 11.91
C GLY A 148 4.49 -15.31 12.75
N LEU A 149 3.51 -14.66 13.35
CA LEU A 149 2.41 -15.32 14.04
C LEU A 149 1.11 -14.79 13.47
N LYS A 150 0.15 -15.67 13.26
CA LYS A 150 -1.18 -15.31 12.80
C LYS A 150 -2.22 -16.14 13.55
N ALA A 151 -3.23 -15.44 14.10
CA ALA A 151 -4.39 -16.04 14.70
C ALA A 151 -5.62 -15.64 13.90
N THR A 152 -6.46 -16.59 13.54
CA THR A 152 -7.69 -16.36 12.81
C THR A 152 -8.78 -17.25 13.38
N GLY A 153 -10.00 -16.72 13.42
CA GLY A 153 -11.14 -17.49 13.91
C GLY A 153 -12.44 -16.73 13.75
N ALA A 154 -13.52 -17.40 14.13
CA ALA A 154 -14.86 -16.85 14.10
C ALA A 154 -15.73 -17.54 15.16
N THR A 155 -16.75 -16.84 15.64
CA THR A 155 -17.73 -17.41 16.59
C THR A 155 -18.89 -18.10 15.88
N GLY A 156 -19.05 -17.88 14.58
CA GLY A 156 -20.09 -18.47 13.74
C GLY A 156 -19.71 -18.43 12.28
N ASP A 157 -20.68 -18.64 11.40
CA ASP A 157 -20.48 -18.59 9.94
C ASP A 157 -20.56 -17.18 9.34
N GLY A 158 -20.78 -16.17 10.19
CA GLY A 158 -20.89 -14.77 9.76
C GLY A 158 -22.27 -14.34 9.30
N THR A 159 -23.29 -15.18 9.43
CA THR A 159 -24.65 -14.89 8.96
C THR A 159 -25.61 -14.47 10.07
N GLN A 160 -25.30 -14.78 11.32
CA GLN A 160 -26.18 -14.51 12.46
C GLN A 160 -25.77 -13.23 13.18
N PRO A 161 -26.75 -12.46 13.72
CA PRO A 161 -26.43 -11.30 14.55
C PRO A 161 -25.52 -11.68 15.73
N GLY A 162 -24.49 -10.88 15.96
CA GLY A 162 -23.49 -11.11 16.98
C GLY A 162 -22.34 -12.02 16.59
N ASP A 163 -22.35 -12.59 15.40
CA ASP A 163 -21.20 -13.35 14.89
C ASP A 163 -19.99 -12.43 14.72
N VAL A 164 -18.84 -12.90 15.22
CA VAL A 164 -17.58 -12.18 15.19
C VAL A 164 -16.56 -13.01 14.44
N ASP A 165 -15.80 -12.38 13.56
CA ASP A 165 -14.60 -12.95 12.95
C ASP A 165 -13.39 -12.08 13.23
N TYR A 166 -12.21 -12.71 13.25
CA TYR A 166 -10.97 -11.97 13.50
C TYR A 166 -9.80 -12.60 12.75
N THR A 167 -8.88 -11.75 12.35
CA THR A 167 -7.56 -12.14 11.87
C THR A 167 -6.55 -11.16 12.46
N VAL A 168 -5.58 -11.66 13.21
CA VAL A 168 -4.51 -10.86 13.80
C VAL A 168 -3.19 -11.47 13.39
N SER A 169 -2.27 -10.65 12.91
CA SER A 169 -0.95 -11.11 12.50
C SER A 169 0.13 -10.14 12.93
N THR A 170 1.30 -10.69 13.20
CA THR A 170 2.53 -9.92 13.41
C THR A 170 3.67 -10.62 12.69
N THR A 171 4.51 -9.84 12.02
CA THR A 171 5.68 -10.37 11.32
C THR A 171 6.90 -9.53 11.59
N ARG A 172 8.05 -10.17 11.61
CA ARG A 172 9.34 -9.51 11.71
C ARG A 172 10.28 -10.08 10.67
N PHE A 173 10.93 -9.19 9.95
CA PHE A 173 11.99 -9.49 8.99
C PHE A 173 13.25 -8.75 9.35
N THR A 174 14.39 -9.43 9.32
CA THR A 174 15.72 -8.83 9.47
C THR A 174 16.67 -9.43 8.46
N THR A 175 17.61 -8.63 7.96
CA THR A 175 18.66 -9.09 7.04
C THR A 175 19.89 -8.22 7.18
N HIS A 176 21.07 -8.78 6.88
CA HIS A 176 22.29 -7.99 6.70
C HIS A 176 22.39 -7.41 5.29
N GLY A 177 21.66 -7.97 4.33
CA GLY A 177 21.70 -7.58 2.93
C GLY A 177 22.91 -8.16 2.18
N TYR A 178 22.83 -8.12 0.86
CA TYR A 178 23.92 -8.61 -0.02
C TYR A 178 25.12 -7.66 -0.01
N ARG A 179 24.86 -6.37 -0.04
CA ARG A 179 25.89 -5.33 -0.11
C ARG A 179 26.27 -4.86 1.29
N ASP A 180 27.44 -4.24 1.41
CA ASP A 180 27.78 -3.47 2.61
C ASP A 180 26.73 -2.37 2.79
N HIS A 181 26.44 -2.02 4.01
CA HIS A 181 25.44 -1.00 4.36
C HIS A 181 24.06 -1.22 3.68
N SER A 182 23.59 -2.45 3.68
CA SER A 182 22.28 -2.82 3.10
C SER A 182 21.39 -3.59 4.05
N GLY A 183 21.68 -3.57 5.34
CA GLY A 183 20.85 -4.22 6.36
C GLY A 183 19.46 -3.60 6.46
N ALA A 184 18.48 -4.41 6.83
CA ALA A 184 17.10 -3.96 6.99
C ALA A 184 16.39 -4.69 8.11
N GLN A 185 15.40 -4.01 8.68
CA GLN A 185 14.51 -4.54 9.70
C GLN A 185 13.09 -4.05 9.41
N LYS A 186 12.14 -4.95 9.40
CA LYS A 186 10.73 -4.63 9.16
C LYS A 186 9.86 -5.34 10.18
N ASN A 187 8.99 -4.59 10.86
CA ASN A 187 7.99 -5.10 11.77
C ASN A 187 6.60 -4.71 11.25
N LEU A 188 5.71 -5.67 11.15
CA LEU A 188 4.33 -5.48 10.72
C LEU A 188 3.38 -6.05 11.76
N ALA A 189 2.29 -5.33 12.02
CA ALA A 189 1.16 -5.83 12.79
C ALA A 189 -0.14 -5.46 12.08
N ASN A 190 -1.04 -6.41 11.98
CA ASN A 190 -2.34 -6.25 11.35
C ASN A 190 -3.42 -6.88 12.19
N ALA A 191 -4.58 -6.25 12.21
CA ALA A 191 -5.78 -6.82 12.82
C ALA A 191 -6.98 -6.49 11.95
N LYS A 192 -7.87 -7.46 11.78
CA LYS A 192 -9.15 -7.30 11.11
C LYS A 192 -10.21 -7.97 11.97
N LEU A 193 -11.20 -7.20 12.41
CA LEU A 193 -12.29 -7.67 13.24
C LEU A 193 -13.60 -7.38 12.54
N GLY A 194 -14.43 -8.40 12.34
CA GLY A 194 -15.76 -8.26 11.77
C GLY A 194 -16.83 -8.62 12.78
N VAL A 195 -17.90 -7.86 12.79
CA VAL A 195 -19.07 -8.09 13.65
C VAL A 195 -20.32 -8.00 12.81
N ARG A 196 -21.11 -9.08 12.80
CA ARG A 196 -22.45 -9.06 12.21
C ARG A 196 -23.41 -8.36 13.18
N ILE A 197 -23.87 -7.16 12.82
CA ILE A 197 -24.75 -6.36 13.67
C ILE A 197 -26.17 -6.96 13.64
N ASP A 198 -26.68 -7.19 12.44
CA ASP A 198 -27.95 -7.84 12.19
C ASP A 198 -27.85 -8.67 10.88
N GLU A 199 -28.96 -9.25 10.42
CA GLU A 199 -28.97 -10.05 9.21
C GLU A 199 -28.58 -9.26 7.94
N ALA A 200 -28.73 -7.95 7.97
CA ALA A 200 -28.53 -7.07 6.82
C ALA A 200 -27.23 -6.27 6.90
N SER A 201 -26.56 -6.21 8.06
CA SER A 201 -25.42 -5.29 8.22
C SER A 201 -24.23 -5.92 8.95
N LYS A 202 -23.04 -5.51 8.53
CA LYS A 202 -21.76 -5.91 9.09
C LYS A 202 -20.88 -4.68 9.33
N LEU A 203 -20.18 -4.69 10.45
CA LEU A 203 -19.17 -3.71 10.80
C LEU A 203 -17.80 -4.40 10.81
N SER A 204 -16.82 -3.79 10.16
CA SER A 204 -15.45 -4.28 10.13
C SER A 204 -14.50 -3.21 10.63
N LEU A 205 -13.59 -3.58 11.52
CA LEU A 205 -12.50 -2.75 12.00
C LEU A 205 -11.19 -3.30 11.45
N ILE A 206 -10.38 -2.42 10.88
CA ILE A 206 -9.11 -2.78 10.25
C ILE A 206 -8.03 -1.93 10.88
N PHE A 207 -6.94 -2.57 11.29
CA PHE A 207 -5.79 -1.90 11.89
C PHE A 207 -4.52 -2.41 11.24
N ASN A 208 -3.59 -1.50 10.98
CA ASN A 208 -2.28 -1.82 10.42
C ASN A 208 -1.20 -0.94 11.05
N SER A 209 -0.07 -1.53 11.38
CA SER A 209 1.12 -0.83 11.85
C SER A 209 2.35 -1.39 11.17
N VAL A 210 3.25 -0.51 10.75
CA VAL A 210 4.53 -0.87 10.17
C VAL A 210 5.65 -0.02 10.73
N ASP A 211 6.80 -0.65 10.98
CA ASP A 211 8.04 0.01 11.38
C ASP A 211 9.17 -0.60 10.54
N ILE A 212 9.84 0.23 9.74
CA ILE A 212 10.92 -0.19 8.85
C ILE A 212 12.14 0.67 9.13
N LYS A 213 13.29 0.00 9.27
CA LYS A 213 14.61 0.62 9.27
C LYS A 213 15.45 -0.08 8.22
N ALA A 214 16.01 0.66 7.29
CA ALA A 214 16.81 0.09 6.22
C ALA A 214 18.00 0.97 5.88
N ASP A 215 19.17 0.38 5.83
CA ASP A 215 20.35 1.01 5.26
C ASP A 215 20.22 1.05 3.74
N ASP A 216 20.67 2.15 3.15
CA ASP A 216 20.63 2.33 1.70
C ASP A 216 22.04 2.23 1.14
N PRO A 217 22.37 1.16 0.40
CA PRO A 217 23.72 0.97 -0.12
C PRO A 217 24.07 1.92 -1.28
N GLY A 218 23.09 2.59 -1.88
CA GLY A 218 23.31 3.46 -3.02
C GLY A 218 23.75 2.73 -4.29
N GLY A 219 23.99 3.49 -5.34
CA GLY A 219 24.49 2.97 -6.61
C GLY A 219 26.00 2.77 -6.61
N LEU A 220 26.48 1.96 -7.56
CA LEU A 220 27.90 1.75 -7.83
C LEU A 220 28.24 2.22 -9.24
N THR A 221 29.46 2.75 -9.43
CA THR A 221 30.03 2.92 -10.76
C THR A 221 30.39 1.56 -11.34
N LYS A 222 30.58 1.47 -12.66
CA LYS A 222 30.97 0.23 -13.32
C LYS A 222 32.31 -0.30 -12.79
N ALA A 223 33.26 0.59 -12.53
CA ALA A 223 34.57 0.21 -11.97
C ALA A 223 34.43 -0.32 -10.53
N GLU A 224 33.63 0.32 -9.71
CA GLU A 224 33.37 -0.13 -8.33
C GLU A 224 32.68 -1.50 -8.32
N TRP A 225 31.69 -1.70 -9.19
CA TRP A 225 30.99 -2.97 -9.30
C TRP A 225 31.95 -4.11 -9.72
N LYS A 226 32.85 -3.85 -10.66
CA LYS A 226 33.86 -4.83 -11.11
C LYS A 226 34.88 -5.16 -10.03
N ALA A 227 35.24 -4.15 -9.21
CA ALA A 227 36.22 -4.34 -8.15
C ALA A 227 35.65 -5.13 -7.00
N ASN A 228 34.43 -4.76 -6.54
CA ASN A 228 33.71 -5.44 -5.46
C ASN A 228 32.22 -5.09 -5.56
N PRO A 229 31.37 -6.01 -6.06
CA PRO A 229 29.93 -5.72 -6.20
C PRO A 229 29.19 -5.54 -4.88
N GLN A 230 29.77 -5.93 -3.77
CA GLN A 230 29.17 -5.76 -2.43
C GLN A 230 29.50 -4.43 -1.79
N GLN A 231 30.46 -3.67 -2.29
CA GLN A 231 30.88 -2.41 -1.68
C GLN A 231 29.78 -1.32 -1.72
N ALA A 232 29.83 -0.44 -0.77
CA ALA A 232 28.93 0.72 -0.66
C ALA A 232 29.69 1.94 -0.09
N PRO A 233 30.70 2.48 -0.82
CA PRO A 233 31.61 3.46 -0.27
C PRO A 233 30.92 4.77 0.11
N ARG A 234 30.00 5.26 -0.68
CA ARG A 234 29.24 6.48 -0.39
C ARG A 234 28.25 6.28 0.77
N ALA A 235 27.60 5.12 0.78
CA ALA A 235 26.65 4.79 1.83
C ALA A 235 27.33 4.69 3.20
N GLU A 236 28.52 4.12 3.27
CA GLU A 236 29.31 4.07 4.50
C GLU A 236 29.79 5.45 4.95
N GLN A 237 30.18 6.31 4.00
CA GLN A 237 30.62 7.66 4.30
C GLN A 237 29.48 8.53 4.87
N TYR A 238 28.31 8.47 4.26
CA TYR A 238 27.16 9.33 4.60
C TYR A 238 26.15 8.67 5.52
N ASP A 239 26.32 7.38 5.81
CA ASP A 239 25.38 6.56 6.59
C ASP A 239 23.94 6.70 6.04
N THR A 240 23.81 6.49 4.74
CA THR A 240 22.55 6.61 4.03
C THR A 240 21.58 5.54 4.50
N ARG A 241 20.39 5.97 4.89
CA ARG A 241 19.39 5.09 5.47
C ARG A 241 18.00 5.71 5.42
N LYS A 242 16.99 4.88 5.61
CA LYS A 242 15.59 5.30 5.65
C LYS A 242 14.86 4.60 6.79
N THR A 243 14.03 5.35 7.47
CA THR A 243 13.10 4.82 8.47
C THR A 243 11.69 5.20 8.10
N ILE A 244 10.76 4.26 8.29
CA ILE A 244 9.33 4.47 8.04
C ILE A 244 8.56 3.96 9.24
N LYS A 245 7.64 4.77 9.74
CA LYS A 245 6.65 4.37 10.75
C LYS A 245 5.28 4.76 10.23
N GLN A 246 4.35 3.81 10.22
CA GLN A 246 2.99 4.06 9.79
C GLN A 246 2.02 3.32 10.69
N THR A 247 0.96 4.00 11.08
CA THR A 247 -0.17 3.42 11.81
C THR A 247 -1.45 3.92 11.19
N GLN A 248 -2.36 3.00 10.89
CA GLN A 248 -3.65 3.36 10.32
C GLN A 248 -4.76 2.47 10.84
N ALA A 249 -5.96 3.00 10.85
CA ALA A 249 -7.17 2.27 11.19
C ALA A 249 -8.30 2.62 10.22
N GLY A 250 -9.16 1.66 9.96
CA GLY A 250 -10.33 1.83 9.13
C GLY A 250 -11.55 1.19 9.75
N LEU A 251 -12.71 1.76 9.46
CA LEU A 251 -14.00 1.26 9.88
C LEU A 251 -14.90 1.16 8.66
N ARG A 252 -15.42 -0.04 8.39
CA ARG A 252 -16.32 -0.27 7.27
C ARG A 252 -17.67 -0.73 7.79
N TYR A 253 -18.71 -0.04 7.34
CA TYR A 253 -20.09 -0.43 7.55
C TYR A 253 -20.72 -0.84 6.22
N GLU A 254 -21.26 -2.05 6.16
CA GLU A 254 -21.94 -2.59 4.98
C GLU A 254 -23.36 -2.97 5.35
N ARG A 255 -24.32 -2.58 4.51
CA ARG A 255 -25.73 -2.90 4.73
C ARG A 255 -26.45 -3.23 3.43
N SER A 256 -27.18 -4.33 3.42
CA SER A 256 -28.18 -4.63 2.40
C SER A 256 -29.47 -3.91 2.74
N LEU A 257 -29.81 -2.86 1.98
CA LEU A 257 -31.03 -2.07 2.20
C LEU A 257 -32.26 -2.79 1.68
N SER A 258 -32.10 -3.58 0.60
CA SER A 258 -33.13 -4.41 0.00
C SER A 258 -32.45 -5.53 -0.81
N ALA A 259 -33.23 -6.39 -1.46
CA ALA A 259 -32.69 -7.39 -2.36
C ALA A 259 -31.94 -6.78 -3.57
N GLN A 260 -32.24 -5.52 -3.91
CA GLN A 260 -31.64 -4.80 -5.03
C GLN A 260 -30.61 -3.75 -4.61
N ASP A 261 -30.59 -3.35 -3.35
CA ASP A 261 -29.81 -2.20 -2.91
C ASP A 261 -28.83 -2.56 -1.81
N ASP A 262 -27.58 -2.21 -2.01
CA ASP A 262 -26.51 -2.32 -1.04
C ASP A 262 -25.86 -0.96 -0.81
N MET A 263 -25.47 -0.70 0.42
CA MET A 263 -24.66 0.46 0.75
C MET A 263 -23.42 0.06 1.55
N SER A 264 -22.36 0.83 1.42
CA SER A 264 -21.17 0.70 2.23
C SER A 264 -20.58 2.07 2.52
N VAL A 265 -20.02 2.20 3.72
CA VAL A 265 -19.27 3.39 4.13
C VAL A 265 -17.97 2.92 4.74
N MET A 266 -16.85 3.43 4.22
CA MET A 266 -15.51 3.21 4.75
C MET A 266 -14.96 4.53 5.28
N MET A 267 -14.56 4.56 6.54
CA MET A 267 -13.81 5.67 7.13
C MET A 267 -12.45 5.19 7.55
N TYR A 268 -11.44 5.99 7.32
CA TYR A 268 -10.07 5.64 7.71
C TYR A 268 -9.30 6.87 8.15
N ALA A 269 -8.31 6.65 8.99
CA ALA A 269 -7.33 7.64 9.38
C ALA A 269 -5.98 6.97 9.64
N GLY A 270 -4.92 7.70 9.41
CA GLY A 270 -3.59 7.19 9.65
C GLY A 270 -2.55 8.30 9.69
N GLU A 271 -1.36 7.89 10.11
CA GLU A 271 -0.18 8.74 10.09
C GLU A 271 1.02 7.96 9.56
N ARG A 272 1.89 8.65 8.86
CA ARG A 272 3.14 8.08 8.34
C ARG A 272 4.26 9.07 8.55
N GLU A 273 5.36 8.57 9.11
CA GLU A 273 6.59 9.31 9.31
C GLU A 273 7.71 8.63 8.52
N THR A 274 8.41 9.38 7.69
CA THR A 274 9.55 8.91 6.90
C THR A 274 10.74 9.80 7.15
N THR A 275 11.89 9.21 7.45
CA THR A 275 13.16 9.92 7.57
C THR A 275 14.18 9.28 6.64
N GLN A 276 14.83 10.09 5.80
CA GLN A 276 15.83 9.62 4.85
C GLN A 276 17.10 10.45 4.95
N TYR A 277 18.23 9.76 5.10
CA TYR A 277 19.57 10.34 5.04
C TYR A 277 20.15 10.08 3.66
N GLN A 278 20.56 11.14 2.98
CA GLN A 278 21.04 11.11 1.61
C GLN A 278 22.55 11.29 1.53
N SER A 279 23.16 10.83 0.43
CA SER A 279 24.60 10.97 0.17
C SER A 279 24.90 12.32 -0.50
N ILE A 280 24.72 13.40 0.23
CA ILE A 280 24.96 14.75 -0.27
C ILE A 280 26.15 15.35 0.48
N PRO A 281 27.21 15.82 -0.24
CA PRO A 281 28.35 16.49 0.41
C PRO A 281 27.94 17.79 1.11
N MET A 282 28.77 18.24 2.02
CA MET A 282 28.55 19.49 2.77
C MET A 282 28.45 20.72 1.86
N ALA A 283 29.28 20.80 0.82
CA ALA A 283 29.42 22.02 0.01
C ALA A 283 28.09 22.52 -0.59
N PRO A 284 27.27 21.70 -1.27
CA PRO A 284 25.95 22.14 -1.74
C PRO A 284 25.02 22.59 -0.62
N GLN A 285 25.14 22.02 0.56
CA GLN A 285 24.27 22.31 1.71
C GLN A 285 24.63 23.65 2.38
N LEU A 286 25.74 24.25 2.03
CA LEU A 286 26.10 25.60 2.50
C LEU A 286 25.32 26.67 1.76
N ASN A 287 24.71 26.36 0.62
CA ASN A 287 23.82 27.27 -0.07
C ASN A 287 22.51 27.44 0.72
N PRO A 288 22.12 28.70 1.06
CA PRO A 288 20.90 28.93 1.85
C PRO A 288 19.61 28.37 1.22
N SER A 289 19.58 28.18 -0.09
CA SER A 289 18.42 27.62 -0.79
C SER A 289 18.37 26.08 -0.79
N HIS A 290 19.41 25.41 -0.33
CA HIS A 290 19.47 23.95 -0.29
C HIS A 290 18.66 23.39 0.88
N ALA A 291 17.88 22.36 0.63
CA ALA A 291 17.01 21.76 1.63
C ALA A 291 17.74 20.85 2.65
N GLY A 292 19.03 20.57 2.43
CA GLY A 292 19.83 19.67 3.26
C GLY A 292 19.77 18.22 2.79
N GLY A 293 20.61 17.40 3.41
CA GLY A 293 20.74 15.97 3.06
C GLY A 293 19.91 15.02 3.92
N VAL A 294 19.13 15.53 4.87
CA VAL A 294 18.18 14.73 5.65
C VAL A 294 16.78 15.26 5.37
N ILE A 295 15.87 14.36 4.98
CA ILE A 295 14.47 14.69 4.73
C ILE A 295 13.61 13.95 5.75
N THR A 296 12.72 14.68 6.42
CA THR A 296 11.66 14.09 7.23
C THR A 296 10.30 14.47 6.64
N LEU A 297 9.45 13.47 6.49
CA LEU A 297 8.07 13.64 6.05
C LEU A 297 7.15 13.12 7.14
N GLN A 298 6.26 13.97 7.63
CA GLN A 298 5.22 13.57 8.57
C GLN A 298 3.88 13.82 7.91
N ARG A 299 3.10 12.75 7.73
CA ARG A 299 1.82 12.79 7.04
C ARG A 299 0.71 12.32 7.97
N HIS A 300 -0.38 13.07 7.96
CA HIS A 300 -1.66 12.68 8.58
C HIS A 300 -2.68 12.61 7.46
N TYR A 301 -3.35 11.51 7.32
CA TYR A 301 -4.33 11.30 6.26
C TYR A 301 -5.60 10.68 6.81
N GLN A 302 -6.71 11.02 6.19
CA GLN A 302 -8.02 10.50 6.53
C GLN A 302 -8.95 10.60 5.34
N GLY A 303 -10.00 9.82 5.37
CA GLY A 303 -10.97 9.84 4.31
C GLY A 303 -12.24 9.10 4.66
N ILE A 304 -13.19 9.28 3.78
CA ILE A 304 -14.48 8.58 3.82
C ILE A 304 -14.87 8.23 2.38
N ASP A 305 -15.28 6.99 2.16
CA ASP A 305 -15.85 6.54 0.90
C ASP A 305 -17.24 5.98 1.18
N SER A 306 -18.26 6.61 0.60
CA SER A 306 -19.65 6.18 0.71
C SER A 306 -20.12 5.70 -0.64
N ARG A 307 -20.76 4.53 -0.67
CA ARG A 307 -21.14 3.87 -1.90
C ARG A 307 -22.52 3.24 -1.77
N TRP A 308 -23.35 3.42 -2.79
CA TRP A 308 -24.63 2.77 -2.94
C TRP A 308 -24.69 2.05 -4.30
N THR A 309 -25.13 0.80 -4.29
CA THR A 309 -25.30 -0.01 -5.48
C THR A 309 -26.73 -0.44 -5.59
N HIS A 310 -27.35 -0.21 -6.76
CA HIS A 310 -28.69 -0.62 -7.06
C HIS A 310 -28.70 -1.53 -8.29
N ARG A 311 -29.35 -2.68 -8.17
CA ARG A 311 -29.54 -3.64 -9.26
C ARG A 311 -30.99 -3.61 -9.69
N GLY A 312 -31.23 -3.23 -10.94
CA GLY A 312 -32.58 -3.08 -11.48
C GLY A 312 -32.69 -3.50 -12.93
N GLU A 313 -33.78 -3.14 -13.54
CA GLU A 313 -34.04 -3.37 -14.97
C GLU A 313 -34.57 -2.11 -15.62
N LEU A 314 -33.99 -1.77 -16.80
CA LEU A 314 -34.46 -0.75 -17.71
C LEU A 314 -34.48 -1.37 -19.13
N GLY A 315 -35.41 -2.31 -19.35
CA GLY A 315 -35.44 -3.13 -20.55
C GLY A 315 -34.42 -4.26 -20.58
N VAL A 316 -33.27 -4.08 -19.90
CA VAL A 316 -32.22 -5.06 -19.66
C VAL A 316 -31.75 -4.94 -18.22
N PRO A 317 -31.11 -5.96 -17.66
CA PRO A 317 -30.50 -5.82 -16.31
C PRO A 317 -29.49 -4.69 -16.29
N VAL A 318 -29.57 -3.85 -15.27
CA VAL A 318 -28.68 -2.71 -15.08
C VAL A 318 -28.25 -2.62 -13.61
N THR A 319 -26.97 -2.35 -13.40
CA THR A 319 -26.41 -2.08 -12.08
C THR A 319 -25.93 -0.64 -12.03
N PHE A 320 -26.45 0.13 -11.09
CA PHE A 320 -26.00 1.49 -10.80
C PHE A 320 -25.14 1.47 -9.57
N THR A 321 -23.98 2.09 -9.64
CA THR A 321 -23.13 2.33 -8.48
C THR A 321 -22.85 3.82 -8.41
N THR A 322 -23.22 4.45 -7.30
CA THR A 322 -22.91 5.86 -7.06
C THR A 322 -22.29 6.03 -5.70
N GLY A 323 -21.51 7.05 -5.56
CA GLY A 323 -20.86 7.31 -4.30
C GLY A 323 -20.13 8.63 -4.26
N LEU A 324 -19.54 8.86 -3.09
CA LEU A 324 -18.74 10.03 -2.79
C LEU A 324 -17.46 9.56 -2.09
N ASN A 325 -16.33 9.97 -2.63
CA ASN A 325 -15.02 9.77 -2.01
C ASN A 325 -14.49 11.11 -1.53
N TYR A 326 -14.09 11.19 -0.28
CA TYR A 326 -13.39 12.33 0.30
C TYR A 326 -12.07 11.85 0.88
N GLU A 327 -10.99 12.51 0.51
CA GLU A 327 -9.64 12.26 1.03
C GLU A 327 -9.00 13.57 1.43
N ASN A 328 -8.25 13.54 2.51
CA ASN A 328 -7.50 14.71 2.96
C ASN A 328 -6.15 14.23 3.52
N MET A 329 -5.10 14.98 3.25
CA MET A 329 -3.76 14.72 3.75
C MET A 329 -3.11 16.03 4.17
N SER A 330 -2.50 16.02 5.34
CA SER A 330 -1.62 17.06 5.84
C SER A 330 -0.19 16.51 5.84
N GLU A 331 0.74 17.23 5.21
CA GLU A 331 2.15 16.86 5.16
C GLU A 331 2.99 17.95 5.76
N ASN A 332 3.88 17.59 6.69
CA ASN A 332 4.95 18.44 7.16
C ASN A 332 6.28 17.89 6.64
N ARG A 333 6.92 18.63 5.76
CA ARG A 333 8.20 18.27 5.18
C ARG A 333 9.30 19.16 5.75
N LYS A 334 10.29 18.54 6.39
CA LYS A 334 11.46 19.23 6.92
C LYS A 334 12.73 18.70 6.27
N GLY A 335 13.65 19.60 6.01
CA GLY A 335 14.99 19.28 5.54
C GLY A 335 16.03 19.77 6.53
N TYR A 336 17.05 18.95 6.75
CA TYR A 336 18.16 19.24 7.66
C TYR A 336 19.48 18.98 6.95
N ASN A 337 20.55 19.61 7.42
CA ASN A 337 21.88 19.19 7.03
C ASN A 337 22.09 17.73 7.49
N ASN A 338 22.77 16.93 6.65
CA ASN A 338 23.10 15.55 6.99
C ASN A 338 24.42 15.42 7.77
N PHE A 339 24.92 16.50 8.30
CA PHE A 339 26.19 16.54 9.00
C PHE A 339 26.11 17.51 10.18
N ARG A 340 27.04 17.31 11.12
CA ARG A 340 27.42 18.27 12.15
C ARG A 340 28.91 18.54 12.02
N LEU A 341 29.34 19.75 12.34
CA LEU A 341 30.75 20.11 12.29
C LEU A 341 31.45 19.69 13.59
N ASN A 342 32.59 19.02 13.44
CA ASN A 342 33.52 18.71 14.52
C ASN A 342 34.89 19.29 14.14
N SER A 343 35.34 20.32 14.89
CA SER A 343 36.58 21.05 14.58
C SER A 343 36.65 21.54 13.12
N GLY A 344 35.52 22.05 12.60
CA GLY A 344 35.41 22.55 11.24
C GLY A 344 35.23 21.50 10.15
N MET A 345 35.27 20.22 10.48
CA MET A 345 35.11 19.12 9.54
C MET A 345 33.71 18.50 9.66
N PRO A 346 33.09 18.10 8.55
CA PRO A 346 31.77 17.49 8.59
C PRO A 346 31.81 16.05 9.10
N GLU A 347 30.97 15.75 10.07
CA GLU A 347 30.63 14.39 10.46
C GLU A 347 29.25 14.06 9.89
N TYR A 348 29.24 13.18 8.88
CA TYR A 348 28.02 12.80 8.17
C TYR A 348 27.20 11.76 8.95
N GLY A 349 25.97 11.54 8.50
CA GLY A 349 25.05 10.56 9.12
C GLY A 349 24.33 11.12 10.34
N GLN A 350 24.39 12.42 10.55
CA GLN A 350 23.77 13.12 11.68
C GLN A 350 22.71 14.12 11.18
N LYS A 351 21.67 14.28 11.95
CA LYS A 351 20.65 15.29 11.71
C LYS A 351 21.16 16.62 12.23
N GLY A 352 21.54 17.50 11.32
CA GLY A 352 22.13 18.81 11.62
C GLY A 352 21.10 19.93 11.71
N GLU A 353 21.50 21.10 11.20
CA GLU A 353 20.68 22.31 11.22
C GLU A 353 19.43 22.18 10.34
N LEU A 354 18.30 22.72 10.80
CA LEU A 354 17.06 22.80 10.01
C LEU A 354 17.24 23.75 8.83
N ARG A 355 16.94 23.28 7.62
CA ARG A 355 17.08 24.03 6.36
C ARG A 355 15.77 24.36 5.70
N ARG A 356 14.78 23.51 5.87
CA ARG A 356 13.46 23.65 5.25
C ARG A 356 12.39 23.17 6.21
N ASP A 357 11.27 23.88 6.26
CA ASP A 357 10.08 23.50 7.00
C ASP A 357 8.86 23.94 6.21
N GLU A 358 8.18 22.98 5.58
CA GLU A 358 7.04 23.21 4.70
C GLU A 358 5.84 22.40 5.17
N ARG A 359 4.65 23.02 5.08
CA ARG A 359 3.38 22.35 5.30
C ARG A 359 2.54 22.38 4.04
N ASN A 360 2.01 21.22 3.65
CA ASN A 360 1.12 21.08 2.53
C ASN A 360 -0.18 20.43 2.99
N LEU A 361 -1.30 20.96 2.47
CA LEU A 361 -2.61 20.38 2.65
C LEU A 361 -3.12 19.96 1.27
N MET A 362 -3.56 18.71 1.16
CA MET A 362 -4.19 18.20 -0.05
C MET A 362 -5.52 17.58 0.33
N TRP A 363 -6.54 17.82 -0.50
CA TRP A 363 -7.83 17.19 -0.33
C TRP A 363 -8.49 16.95 -1.68
N ASN A 364 -9.34 15.92 -1.73
CA ASN A 364 -10.14 15.57 -2.89
C ASN A 364 -11.56 15.28 -2.45
N ILE A 365 -12.54 15.79 -3.18
CA ILE A 365 -13.94 15.35 -3.14
C ILE A 365 -14.31 14.85 -4.51
N ASP A 366 -14.68 13.58 -4.60
CA ASP A 366 -14.98 12.92 -5.86
C ASP A 366 -16.33 12.21 -5.81
N PRO A 367 -17.42 12.85 -6.26
CA PRO A 367 -18.64 12.10 -6.56
C PRO A 367 -18.46 11.29 -7.84
N TYR A 368 -19.05 10.10 -7.87
CA TYR A 368 -18.98 9.23 -9.05
C TYR A 368 -20.27 8.47 -9.28
N LEU A 369 -20.49 8.11 -10.53
CA LEU A 369 -21.61 7.28 -10.97
C LEU A 369 -21.07 6.29 -11.99
N GLN A 370 -21.40 5.02 -11.83
CA GLN A 370 -21.13 3.98 -12.81
C GLN A 370 -22.40 3.20 -13.09
N THR A 371 -22.58 2.84 -14.36
CA THR A 371 -23.66 1.95 -14.80
C THR A 371 -23.08 0.77 -15.54
N GLN A 372 -23.66 -0.41 -15.31
CA GLN A 372 -23.34 -1.62 -16.03
C GLN A 372 -24.63 -2.19 -16.63
N TRP A 373 -24.65 -2.33 -17.95
CA TRP A 373 -25.81 -2.78 -18.70
C TRP A 373 -25.54 -4.16 -19.28
N GLN A 374 -26.35 -5.15 -18.94
CA GLN A 374 -26.26 -6.48 -19.50
C GLN A 374 -27.17 -6.56 -20.72
N LEU A 375 -26.64 -6.26 -21.91
CA LEU A 375 -27.41 -6.17 -23.13
C LEU A 375 -27.81 -7.53 -23.68
N SER A 376 -26.97 -8.55 -23.46
CA SER A 376 -27.23 -9.96 -23.83
C SER A 376 -26.38 -10.85 -22.95
N GLU A 377 -26.47 -12.17 -23.08
CA GLU A 377 -25.64 -13.11 -22.34
C GLU A 377 -24.12 -12.90 -22.56
N LYS A 378 -23.76 -12.36 -23.73
CA LYS A 378 -22.34 -12.17 -24.11
C LYS A 378 -21.92 -10.71 -24.23
N LEU A 379 -22.85 -9.76 -24.09
CA LEU A 379 -22.57 -8.34 -24.32
C LEU A 379 -23.02 -7.53 -23.14
N SER A 380 -22.07 -6.82 -22.54
CA SER A 380 -22.32 -5.83 -21.50
C SER A 380 -21.72 -4.48 -21.89
N LEU A 381 -22.35 -3.41 -21.41
CA LEU A 381 -21.90 -2.04 -21.62
C LEU A 381 -21.67 -1.40 -20.24
N ASP A 382 -20.49 -0.84 -20.04
CA ASP A 382 -20.16 -0.07 -18.85
C ASP A 382 -19.98 1.39 -19.20
N ALA A 383 -20.55 2.25 -18.38
CA ALA A 383 -20.36 3.68 -18.48
C ALA A 383 -20.16 4.27 -17.09
N GLY A 384 -19.22 5.19 -16.98
CA GLY A 384 -18.93 5.82 -15.69
C GLY A 384 -18.53 7.27 -15.87
N VAL A 385 -18.84 8.06 -14.85
CA VAL A 385 -18.44 9.45 -14.75
C VAL A 385 -17.97 9.73 -13.33
N ARG A 386 -16.86 10.45 -13.21
CA ARG A 386 -16.30 10.89 -11.97
C ARG A 386 -15.95 12.37 -12.07
N TYR A 387 -16.36 13.12 -11.08
CA TYR A 387 -15.97 14.52 -10.93
C TYR A 387 -14.97 14.62 -9.79
N SER A 388 -13.77 15.13 -10.09
CA SER A 388 -12.72 15.32 -9.09
C SER A 388 -12.51 16.82 -8.83
N SER A 389 -12.53 17.19 -7.55
CA SER A 389 -12.23 18.55 -7.10
C SER A 389 -11.08 18.46 -6.09
N VAL A 390 -10.03 19.28 -6.31
CA VAL A 390 -8.80 19.33 -5.50
C VAL A 390 -8.67 20.69 -4.84
#